data_4d451e15485afd87d3a694435e193e4c
#
_entry.id   4d451e15485afd87d3a694435e193e4c
#
_cell.length_a   1.000
_cell.length_b   1.000
_cell.length_c   1.000
_cell.angle_alpha   90.00
_cell.angle_beta   90.00
_cell.angle_gamma   90.00
#
_symmetry.space_group_name_H-M   'P 1'
#
loop_
_entity.id
_entity.type
_entity.pdbx_description
1 polymer ?
#
loop_
_entity_poly.entity_id
_entity_poly.type
_entity_poly.pdbx_seq_one_letter_code
_entity_poly.pdbx_strand_id
1 'polypeptide(L)'
;NQIAVMGFLLFNIFLGIIGTFWFRTEQRKGEMGLRIALGSTRFSLKGIMIAEGVLLLTLIAIPALLICFNLHVSELTKGFYMDYTIARFVEGFFITYLVMAVMIILGIWYPAHQMVRLEPADALRYE
;
A
#
# COMPACT_ATOMS: atom_id res chain seq x y z
N ASN A 1 4.29 5.37 26.14
CA ASN A 1 4.28 4.06 25.46
C ASN A 1 3.32 3.98 24.26
N GLN A 2 2.56 5.04 23.93
CA GLN A 2 1.73 5.10 22.72
C GLN A 2 2.56 4.98 21.43
N ILE A 3 3.76 5.55 21.41
CA ILE A 3 4.69 5.46 20.28
C ILE A 3 5.09 4.01 19.98
N ALA A 4 5.31 3.20 21.01
CA ALA A 4 5.65 1.79 20.84
C ALA A 4 4.49 0.99 20.22
N VAL A 5 3.26 1.26 20.64
CA VAL A 5 2.05 0.63 20.08
C VAL A 5 1.85 1.06 18.61
N MET A 6 2.00 2.34 18.32
CA MET A 6 1.91 2.85 16.94
C MET A 6 2.98 2.23 16.05
N GLY A 7 4.23 2.16 16.51
CA GLY A 7 5.32 1.53 15.79
C GLY A 7 5.06 0.05 15.51
N PHE A 8 4.54 -0.68 16.49
CA PHE A 8 4.16 -2.09 16.33
C PHE A 8 3.04 -2.28 15.30
N LEU A 9 2.01 -1.43 15.35
CA LEU A 9 0.91 -1.48 14.39
C LEU A 9 1.39 -1.18 12.96
N LEU A 10 2.20 -0.14 12.79
CA LEU A 10 2.79 0.20 11.49
C LEU A 10 3.66 -0.92 10.94
N PHE A 11 4.48 -1.54 11.78
CA PHE A 11 5.30 -2.67 11.39
C PHE A 11 4.44 -3.87 10.95
N ASN A 12 3.37 -4.16 11.67
CA ASN A 12 2.42 -5.22 11.33
C ASN A 12 1.74 -4.97 9.98
N ILE A 13 1.28 -3.73 9.75
CA ILE A 13 0.69 -3.32 8.47
C ILE A 13 1.72 -3.46 7.34
N PHE A 14 2.96 -3.04 7.57
CA PHE A 14 4.04 -3.15 6.58
C PHE A 14 4.33 -4.60 6.17
N LEU A 15 4.40 -5.51 7.14
CA LEU A 15 4.56 -6.93 6.87
C LEU A 15 3.37 -7.50 6.09
N GLY A 16 2.15 -7.09 6.42
CA GLY A 16 0.95 -7.47 5.69
C GLY A 16 0.96 -7.02 4.24
N ILE A 17 1.39 -5.79 3.99
CA ILE A 17 1.54 -5.23 2.63
C ILE A 17 2.57 -6.04 1.84
N ILE A 18 3.76 -6.27 2.38
CA ILE A 18 4.81 -7.06 1.73
C ILE A 18 4.29 -8.46 1.39
N GLY A 19 3.68 -9.16 2.35
CA GLY A 19 3.15 -10.50 2.15
C GLY A 19 2.08 -10.57 1.07
N THR A 20 1.13 -9.64 1.09
CA THR A 20 0.03 -9.57 0.12
C THR A 20 0.56 -9.30 -1.29
N PHE A 21 1.44 -8.33 -1.46
CA PHE A 21 1.99 -7.99 -2.78
C PHE A 21 2.98 -9.03 -3.28
N TRP A 22 3.73 -9.67 -2.39
CA TRP A 22 4.57 -10.82 -2.75
C TRP A 22 3.73 -11.95 -3.35
N PHE A 23 2.65 -12.32 -2.69
CA PHE A 23 1.75 -13.36 -3.16
C PHE A 23 1.08 -13.00 -4.51
N ARG A 24 0.60 -11.78 -4.66
CA ARG A 24 0.05 -11.28 -5.92
C ARG A 24 1.07 -11.30 -7.05
N THR A 25 2.31 -10.93 -6.76
CA THR A 25 3.40 -10.94 -7.72
C THR A 25 3.70 -12.35 -8.20
N GLU A 26 3.74 -13.32 -7.29
CA GLU A 26 3.91 -14.73 -7.66
C GLU A 26 2.79 -15.23 -8.58
N GLN A 27 1.55 -14.86 -8.36
CA GLN A 27 0.42 -15.25 -9.20
C GLN A 27 0.47 -14.62 -10.60
N ARG A 28 1.10 -13.47 -10.76
CA ARG A 28 1.15 -12.72 -12.02
C ARG A 28 2.44 -12.92 -12.83
N LYS A 29 3.31 -13.82 -12.42
CA LYS A 29 4.60 -14.05 -13.11
C LYS A 29 4.42 -14.35 -14.60
N GLY A 30 3.49 -15.23 -14.97
CA GLY A 30 3.20 -15.57 -16.35
C GLY A 30 2.71 -14.38 -17.18
N GLU A 31 1.78 -13.59 -16.66
CA GLU A 31 1.25 -12.39 -17.31
C GLU A 31 2.35 -11.35 -17.54
N MET A 32 3.18 -11.10 -16.55
CA MET A 32 4.26 -10.13 -16.66
C MET A 32 5.35 -10.59 -17.63
N GLY A 33 5.67 -11.89 -17.65
CA GLY A 33 6.59 -12.47 -18.63
C GLY A 33 6.09 -12.28 -20.06
N LEU A 34 4.80 -12.47 -20.30
CA LEU A 34 4.18 -12.23 -21.59
C LEU A 34 4.28 -10.76 -22.01
N ARG A 35 4.03 -9.82 -21.09
CA ARG A 35 4.15 -8.39 -21.38
C ARG A 35 5.59 -7.99 -21.70
N ILE A 36 6.59 -8.55 -21.04
CA ILE A 36 8.00 -8.32 -21.36
C ILE A 36 8.32 -8.86 -22.76
N ALA A 37 7.84 -10.05 -23.10
CA ALA A 37 8.00 -10.65 -24.42
C ALA A 37 7.37 -9.81 -25.54
N LEU A 38 6.27 -9.11 -25.26
CA LEU A 38 5.58 -8.20 -26.18
C LEU A 38 6.22 -6.80 -26.28
N GLY A 39 7.33 -6.55 -25.57
CA GLY A 39 8.09 -5.32 -25.66
C GLY A 39 7.85 -4.28 -24.56
N SER A 40 7.14 -4.62 -23.49
CA SER A 40 6.98 -3.73 -22.33
C SER A 40 8.31 -3.52 -21.61
N THR A 41 8.60 -2.28 -21.24
CA THR A 41 9.80 -1.96 -20.47
C THR A 41 9.66 -2.40 -19.01
N ARG A 42 10.77 -2.80 -18.42
CA ARG A 42 10.80 -3.20 -17.00
C ARG A 42 10.35 -2.08 -16.06
N PHE A 43 10.73 -0.85 -16.37
CA PHE A 43 10.33 0.32 -15.61
C PHE A 43 8.81 0.57 -15.67
N SER A 44 8.21 0.40 -16.84
CA SER A 44 6.76 0.52 -17.03
C SER A 44 5.97 -0.49 -16.19
N LEU A 45 6.44 -1.73 -16.11
CA LEU A 45 5.80 -2.77 -15.30
C LEU A 45 5.85 -2.47 -13.79
N LYS A 46 7.00 -1.99 -13.30
CA LYS A 46 7.11 -1.52 -11.90
C LYS A 46 6.14 -0.38 -11.61
N GLY A 47 6.06 0.59 -12.52
CA GLY A 47 5.13 1.71 -12.41
C GLY A 47 3.67 1.28 -12.31
N ILE A 48 3.26 0.30 -13.12
CA ILE A 48 1.91 -0.26 -13.09
C ILE A 48 1.61 -0.92 -11.75
N MET A 49 2.53 -1.70 -11.20
CA MET A 49 2.35 -2.37 -9.91
C MET A 49 2.24 -1.36 -8.76
N ILE A 50 3.08 -0.35 -8.75
CA ILE A 50 3.01 0.73 -7.74
C ILE A 50 1.72 1.53 -7.88
N ALA A 51 1.33 1.87 -9.10
CA ALA A 51 0.07 2.58 -9.36
C ALA A 51 -1.14 1.79 -8.89
N GLU A 52 -1.16 0.47 -9.10
CA GLU A 52 -2.21 -0.41 -8.60
C GLU A 52 -2.29 -0.39 -7.07
N GLY A 53 -1.14 -0.46 -6.38
CA GLY A 53 -1.08 -0.39 -4.92
C GLY A 53 -1.59 0.94 -4.37
N VAL A 54 -1.19 2.05 -4.96
CA VAL A 54 -1.65 3.40 -4.56
C VAL A 54 -3.15 3.58 -4.85
N LEU A 55 -3.64 3.05 -5.96
CA LEU A 55 -5.07 3.09 -6.31
C LEU A 55 -5.91 2.32 -5.29
N LEU A 56 -5.46 1.14 -4.87
CA LEU A 56 -6.12 0.37 -3.81
C LEU A 56 -6.12 1.11 -2.48
N LEU A 57 -5.00 1.77 -2.12
CA LEU A 57 -4.92 2.61 -0.93
C LEU A 57 -5.97 3.73 -0.99
N THR A 58 -6.07 4.43 -2.11
CA THR A 58 -7.03 5.52 -2.29
C THR A 58 -8.47 5.01 -2.18
N LEU A 59 -8.76 3.86 -2.78
CA LEU A 59 -10.07 3.23 -2.71
C LEU A 59 -10.48 2.88 -1.27
N ILE A 60 -9.55 2.38 -0.47
CA ILE A 60 -9.79 2.02 0.93
C ILE A 60 -9.83 3.27 1.82
N ALA A 61 -9.07 4.30 1.49
CA ALA A 61 -9.02 5.55 2.25
C ALA A 61 -10.37 6.28 2.29
N ILE A 62 -11.17 6.21 1.22
CA ILE A 62 -12.48 6.86 1.14
C ILE A 62 -13.44 6.34 2.22
N PRO A 63 -13.76 5.03 2.32
CA PRO A 63 -14.63 4.52 3.38
C PRO A 63 -14.01 4.68 4.77
N ALA A 64 -12.69 4.55 4.90
CA ALA A 64 -11.99 4.79 6.16
C ALA A 64 -12.18 6.22 6.66
N LEU A 65 -12.08 7.21 5.78
CA LEU A 65 -12.38 8.62 6.10
C LEU A 65 -13.79 8.82 6.60
N LEU A 66 -14.78 8.23 5.92
CA LEU A 66 -16.18 8.33 6.32
C LEU A 66 -16.40 7.75 7.71
N ILE A 67 -15.82 6.60 8.00
CA ILE A 67 -15.93 5.96 9.32
C ILE A 67 -15.24 6.82 10.38
N CYS A 68 -14.02 7.29 10.14
CA CYS A 68 -13.28 8.13 11.08
C CYS A 68 -14.02 9.45 11.36
N PHE A 69 -14.61 10.06 10.34
CA PHE A 69 -15.37 11.29 10.49
C PHE A 69 -16.64 11.06 11.35
N ASN A 70 -17.36 9.97 11.11
CA ASN A 70 -18.52 9.59 11.91
C ASN A 70 -18.15 9.29 13.37
N LEU A 71 -17.06 8.58 13.61
CA LEU A 71 -16.56 8.28 14.97
C LEU A 71 -16.10 9.56 15.69
N HIS A 72 -15.56 10.53 14.96
CA HIS A 72 -15.20 11.83 15.51
C HIS A 72 -16.42 12.62 15.99
N VAL A 73 -17.50 12.57 15.24
CA VAL A 73 -18.77 13.24 15.60
C VAL A 73 -19.46 12.56 16.79
N SER A 74 -19.27 11.24 16.96
CA SER A 74 -19.86 10.47 18.06
C SER A 74 -18.95 10.47 19.28
N GLU A 75 -19.03 11.42 20.15
CA GLU A 75 -18.54 11.54 21.55
C GLU A 75 -17.39 10.61 22.09
N LEU A 76 -16.96 9.58 21.35
CA LEU A 76 -15.90 8.65 21.74
C LEU A 76 -14.52 9.31 21.95
N THR A 77 -14.36 10.52 21.45
CA THR A 77 -13.10 11.28 21.54
C THR A 77 -13.08 12.32 22.65
N LYS A 78 -14.19 12.51 23.38
CA LYS A 78 -14.27 13.52 24.46
C LYS A 78 -13.38 13.28 25.68
N GLY A 79 -12.69 12.17 25.73
CA GLY A 79 -11.76 11.82 26.83
C GLY A 79 -10.29 12.08 26.56
N PHE A 80 -9.90 12.51 25.37
CA PHE A 80 -8.52 12.80 25.02
C PHE A 80 -8.23 14.30 25.07
N TYR A 81 -7.17 14.66 25.74
CA TYR A 81 -6.69 16.00 26.11
C TYR A 81 -6.37 16.96 24.94
N MET A 82 -6.98 16.82 23.78
CA MET A 82 -6.72 17.71 22.65
C MET A 82 -8.03 18.23 22.04
N ASP A 83 -8.14 19.55 21.92
CA ASP A 83 -9.19 20.17 21.12
C ASP A 83 -9.11 19.71 19.68
N TYR A 84 -10.09 18.92 19.29
CA TYR A 84 -10.16 18.32 17.96
C TYR A 84 -10.74 19.37 16.99
N THR A 85 -9.86 19.96 16.21
CA THR A 85 -10.24 20.88 15.14
C THR A 85 -10.27 20.15 13.80
N ILE A 86 -11.20 20.49 12.91
CA ILE A 86 -11.29 19.92 11.55
C ILE A 86 -9.93 20.02 10.83
N ALA A 87 -9.19 21.12 11.03
CA ALA A 87 -7.87 21.30 10.48
C ALA A 87 -6.89 20.19 10.92
N ARG A 88 -6.89 19.80 12.18
CA ARG A 88 -6.04 18.70 12.70
C ARG A 88 -6.45 17.34 12.16
N PHE A 89 -7.73 17.13 11.95
CA PHE A 89 -8.22 15.89 11.32
C PHE A 89 -7.69 15.77 9.89
N VAL A 90 -7.79 16.84 9.10
CA VAL A 90 -7.30 16.88 7.72
C VAL A 90 -5.78 16.68 7.67
N GLU A 91 -5.04 17.38 8.55
CA GLU A 91 -3.58 17.23 8.67
C GLU A 91 -3.19 15.79 9.02
N GLY A 92 -3.82 15.19 10.00
CA GLY A 92 -3.59 13.80 10.39
C GLY A 92 -3.91 12.81 9.27
N PHE A 93 -4.96 13.06 8.50
CA PHE A 93 -5.30 12.25 7.33
C PHE A 93 -4.18 12.32 6.27
N PHE A 94 -3.72 13.51 5.92
CA PHE A 94 -2.67 13.65 4.91
C PHE A 94 -1.37 12.99 5.34
N ILE A 95 -0.97 13.15 6.60
CA ILE A 95 0.23 12.50 7.14
C ILE A 95 0.09 10.98 7.08
N THR A 96 -1.03 10.45 7.53
CA THR A 96 -1.31 8.99 7.50
C THR A 96 -1.31 8.45 6.07
N TYR A 97 -1.99 9.14 5.16
CA TYR A 97 -2.04 8.75 3.76
C TYR A 97 -0.65 8.72 3.12
N LEU A 98 0.16 9.75 3.39
CA LEU A 98 1.53 9.83 2.89
C LEU A 98 2.41 8.70 3.43
N VAL A 99 2.35 8.42 4.74
CA VAL A 99 3.09 7.32 5.36
C VAL A 99 2.68 5.98 4.75
N MET A 100 1.38 5.73 4.60
CA MET A 100 0.88 4.49 3.99
C MET A 100 1.29 4.36 2.53
N ALA A 101 1.25 5.45 1.76
CA ALA A 101 1.71 5.45 0.37
C ALA A 101 3.20 5.10 0.25
N VAL A 102 4.03 5.69 1.10
CA VAL A 102 5.47 5.36 1.16
C VAL A 102 5.68 3.89 1.51
N MET A 103 4.95 3.36 2.50
CA MET A 103 5.04 1.96 2.89
C MET A 103 4.64 1.02 1.75
N ILE A 104 3.60 1.36 1.00
CA ILE A 104 3.16 0.59 -0.18
C ILE A 104 4.23 0.62 -1.27
N ILE A 105 4.77 1.79 -1.59
CA ILE A 105 5.84 1.92 -2.58
C ILE A 105 7.05 1.06 -2.21
N LEU A 106 7.50 1.14 -0.96
CA LEU A 106 8.62 0.33 -0.47
C LEU A 106 8.29 -1.17 -0.45
N GLY A 107 7.08 -1.52 -0.04
CA GLY A 107 6.63 -2.92 0.03
C GLY A 107 6.47 -3.58 -1.33
N ILE A 108 6.10 -2.83 -2.35
CA ILE A 108 5.98 -3.31 -3.73
C ILE A 108 7.32 -3.29 -4.46
N TRP A 109 8.21 -2.39 -4.11
CA TRP A 109 9.48 -2.20 -4.80
C TRP A 109 10.30 -3.50 -4.92
N TYR A 110 10.44 -4.21 -3.82
CA TYR A 110 11.24 -5.44 -3.80
C TYR A 110 10.62 -6.58 -4.62
N PRO A 111 9.34 -6.96 -4.43
CA PRO A 111 8.71 -7.98 -5.27
C PRO A 111 8.68 -7.59 -6.75
N ALA A 112 8.38 -6.33 -7.05
CA ALA A 112 8.36 -5.82 -8.42
C ALA A 112 9.75 -5.89 -9.07
N HIS A 113 10.79 -5.56 -8.33
CA HIS A 113 12.17 -5.64 -8.83
C HIS A 113 12.59 -7.08 -9.16
N GLN A 114 12.26 -8.05 -8.32
CA GLN A 114 12.51 -9.46 -8.59
C GLN A 114 11.74 -9.97 -9.81
N MET A 115 10.47 -9.60 -9.93
CA MET A 115 9.62 -10.01 -11.02
C MET A 115 10.11 -9.52 -12.39
N VAL A 116 10.59 -8.29 -12.41
CA VAL A 116 11.10 -7.64 -13.62
C VAL A 116 12.45 -8.20 -14.05
N ARG A 117 13.20 -8.83 -13.14
CA ARG A 117 14.47 -9.52 -13.45
C ARG A 117 14.31 -10.91 -14.05
N LEU A 118 13.10 -11.50 -13.99
CA LEU A 118 12.84 -12.80 -14.59
C LEU A 118 12.95 -12.71 -16.12
N GLU A 119 13.66 -13.69 -16.71
CA GLU A 119 13.66 -13.84 -18.16
C GLU A 119 12.26 -14.31 -18.62
N PRO A 120 11.76 -13.86 -19.79
CA PRO A 120 10.45 -14.25 -20.30
C PRO A 120 10.25 -15.76 -20.38
N ALA A 121 11.33 -16.50 -20.72
CA ALA A 121 11.31 -17.97 -20.79
C ALA A 121 11.06 -18.62 -19.42
N ASP A 122 11.66 -18.09 -18.36
CA ASP A 122 11.47 -18.59 -16.99
C ASP A 122 10.06 -18.29 -16.46
N ALA A 123 9.53 -17.13 -16.78
CA ALA A 123 8.17 -16.74 -16.39
C ALA A 123 7.11 -17.65 -17.02
N LEU A 124 7.28 -18.04 -18.28
CA LEU A 124 6.37 -18.98 -18.99
C LEU A 124 6.50 -20.41 -18.50
N ARG A 125 7.61 -20.78 -17.90
CA ARG A 125 7.85 -22.14 -17.37
C ARG A 125 7.05 -22.45 -16.11
N TYR A 126 6.55 -21.45 -15.41
CA TYR A 126 5.74 -21.60 -14.19
C TYR A 126 4.23 -21.72 -14.46
N GLU A 127 3.81 -21.66 -15.70
CA GLU A 127 2.47 -22.04 -16.12
C GLU A 127 2.41 -23.54 -16.46
#